data_c67188c31c8904b7c4014e621fb1ff8a
#
_entry.id   c67188c31c8904b7c4014e621fb1ff8a
#
_cell.length_a   1.000
_cell.length_b   1.000
_cell.length_c   1.000
_cell.angle_alpha   90.00
_cell.angle_beta   90.00
_cell.angle_gamma   90.00
#
_symmetry.space_group_name_H-M   'P 1'
#
loop_
_entity.id
_entity.type
_entity.pdbx_description
1 polymer ?
#
loop_
_entity_poly.entity_id
_entity_poly.type
_entity_poly.pdbx_seq_one_letter_code
_entity_poly.pdbx_strand_id
1 'polypeptide(L)'
;MTFCIWAVGLCAQIHGVVIDSDTGDPIPYLNVYYDGKGVGTITDIDGKYSIDYHPGWTKLTFSMVGYATQVITVSSKTTELNISMKSDLVLDEVIVKPKREKYSRKNNPAVELMKKVVASKEKTNLEQNDYYHYNKYQKITFAMNNITTDSLRESWLFKKYPFFRDQVETCDVTGKNILPLSVDETVSEKIFRKNPRSEKTIIQGINSTGVNELFSTGDMLTTVLKDVFQDIDIYEDRFRFLQYPFDSPVSDAGIRFYKFYIMDTVYVERDKCFHLSFVPNNSQDFGFTGHLYILADSTYRVKECQLNLPKKTDINFVDNMIIDQKFGELPTGEWALLEDDMLCELSYLKKVLGSYLVRRTTRYFDFAFDPLPDKLFKKKGDEIKDVNAMMRDDKYWSQYRQEDLTQSENRMRSFVDDLTKIKGFKYIMFVLKAFIENFVETSTPDSKVDIGPINTMITSNYIDGLRLRASAQTTANLNPHLFLKGYYAYGFKDQKSKYMGEVEYSFDKKEYLPREFPKHSLTFTYQYDNMLPSDKFINTDKDNVFTSLKVCTVDQYNYERKATIKYEREREFGFKTTAMIRYANYEPCGELFYRTMAGESSLQTFIAEQQLSGQKWVHSPFNTHDI
;
A
#
# COMPACT_ATOMS: atom_id res chain seq x y z
N MET A 1 32.36 -41.88 -47.38
CA MET A 1 31.27 -41.43 -46.49
C MET A 1 31.82 -41.29 -45.10
N THR A 2 32.22 -40.10 -44.72
CA THR A 2 32.84 -39.79 -43.41
C THR A 2 31.74 -39.22 -42.51
N PHE A 3 31.35 -39.97 -41.49
CA PHE A 3 30.39 -39.54 -40.49
C PHE A 3 31.11 -38.59 -39.51
N CYS A 4 30.82 -37.29 -39.57
CA CYS A 4 31.16 -36.35 -38.49
C CYS A 4 30.16 -36.54 -37.35
N ILE A 5 30.59 -37.18 -36.28
CA ILE A 5 29.86 -37.19 -35.00
C ILE A 5 30.09 -35.83 -34.32
N TRP A 6 29.08 -35.00 -34.30
CA TRP A 6 29.06 -33.84 -33.45
C TRP A 6 28.85 -34.32 -32.01
N ALA A 7 29.89 -34.23 -31.21
CA ALA A 7 29.76 -34.37 -29.76
C ALA A 7 29.05 -33.15 -29.21
N VAL A 8 27.75 -33.26 -28.96
CA VAL A 8 27.02 -32.33 -28.12
C VAL A 8 27.55 -32.52 -26.70
N GLY A 9 28.32 -31.57 -26.21
CA GLY A 9 28.78 -31.56 -24.84
C GLY A 9 27.53 -31.46 -23.92
N LEU A 10 27.21 -32.54 -23.24
CA LEU A 10 26.27 -32.54 -22.13
C LEU A 10 26.92 -31.70 -21.02
N CYS A 11 26.52 -30.44 -20.91
CA CYS A 11 26.76 -29.66 -19.70
C CYS A 11 26.00 -30.34 -18.56
N ALA A 12 26.70 -30.77 -17.52
CA ALA A 12 26.06 -31.30 -16.32
C ALA A 12 25.31 -30.16 -15.65
N GLN A 13 24.01 -30.32 -15.50
CA GLN A 13 23.14 -29.35 -14.77
C GLN A 13 22.92 -29.80 -13.34
N ILE A 14 22.95 -28.85 -12.43
CA ILE A 14 22.56 -29.03 -11.03
C ILE A 14 21.14 -28.50 -10.91
N HIS A 15 20.21 -29.33 -10.45
CA HIS A 15 18.83 -28.95 -10.22
C HIS A 15 18.38 -29.36 -8.81
N GLY A 16 17.31 -28.74 -8.33
CA GLY A 16 16.74 -29.04 -7.01
C GLY A 16 15.60 -28.11 -6.63
N VAL A 17 15.14 -28.27 -5.39
CA VAL A 17 14.07 -27.46 -4.80
C VAL A 17 14.60 -26.75 -3.56
N VAL A 18 14.22 -25.50 -3.40
CA VAL A 18 14.51 -24.70 -2.20
C VAL A 18 13.24 -24.50 -1.41
N ILE A 19 13.26 -24.87 -0.13
CA ILE A 19 12.12 -24.77 0.80
C ILE A 19 12.49 -23.96 2.03
N ASP A 20 11.48 -23.39 2.69
CA ASP A 20 11.60 -22.79 4.01
C ASP A 20 11.69 -23.87 5.09
N SER A 21 12.68 -23.80 5.99
CA SER A 21 12.90 -24.82 7.03
C SER A 21 11.81 -24.87 8.09
N ASP A 22 11.10 -23.77 8.30
CA ASP A 22 10.13 -23.63 9.38
C ASP A 22 8.71 -23.98 8.92
N THR A 23 8.39 -23.69 7.65
CA THR A 23 7.06 -23.92 7.08
C THR A 23 7.00 -25.11 6.12
N GLY A 24 8.14 -25.51 5.53
CA GLY A 24 8.20 -26.51 4.48
C GLY A 24 7.73 -26.04 3.11
N ASP A 25 7.33 -24.76 2.98
CA ASP A 25 6.85 -24.18 1.74
C ASP A 25 8.01 -23.95 0.75
N PRO A 26 7.79 -24.09 -0.58
CA PRO A 26 8.77 -23.72 -1.57
C PRO A 26 9.07 -22.21 -1.52
N ILE A 27 10.34 -21.83 -1.74
CA ILE A 27 10.77 -20.45 -1.78
C ILE A 27 10.93 -20.02 -3.25
N PRO A 28 9.99 -19.25 -3.80
CA PRO A 28 10.09 -18.73 -5.16
C PRO A 28 11.08 -17.57 -5.25
N TYR A 29 11.68 -17.40 -6.44
CA TYR A 29 12.54 -16.26 -6.80
C TYR A 29 13.76 -16.08 -5.89
N LEU A 30 14.24 -17.17 -5.27
CA LEU A 30 15.49 -17.18 -4.51
C LEU A 30 16.67 -17.22 -5.48
N ASN A 31 17.68 -16.39 -5.24
CA ASN A 31 18.88 -16.35 -6.08
C ASN A 31 19.81 -17.52 -5.78
N VAL A 32 20.21 -18.24 -6.83
CA VAL A 32 21.18 -19.35 -6.83
C VAL A 32 22.33 -18.98 -7.75
N TYR A 33 23.51 -18.74 -7.24
CA TYR A 33 24.62 -18.22 -8.04
C TYR A 33 25.99 -18.71 -7.57
N TYR A 34 26.95 -18.70 -8.48
CA TYR A 34 28.36 -18.94 -8.17
C TYR A 34 29.00 -17.65 -7.67
N ASP A 35 29.44 -17.64 -6.40
CA ASP A 35 29.94 -16.46 -5.74
C ASP A 35 31.17 -15.84 -6.47
N GLY A 36 31.11 -14.54 -6.75
CA GLY A 36 32.17 -13.80 -7.44
C GLY A 36 32.28 -14.06 -8.95
N LYS A 37 31.41 -14.90 -9.56
CA LYS A 37 31.51 -15.26 -11.00
C LYS A 37 30.51 -14.52 -11.88
N GLY A 38 29.48 -13.89 -11.30
CA GLY A 38 28.44 -13.18 -12.05
C GLY A 38 27.52 -14.09 -12.86
N VAL A 39 27.44 -15.39 -12.54
CA VAL A 39 26.58 -16.39 -13.16
C VAL A 39 25.70 -17.02 -12.11
N GLY A 40 24.40 -17.13 -12.38
CA GLY A 40 23.43 -17.69 -11.46
C GLY A 40 22.09 -18.01 -12.13
N THR A 41 21.14 -18.48 -11.34
CA THR A 41 19.73 -18.72 -11.69
C THR A 41 18.84 -18.33 -10.52
N ILE A 42 17.52 -18.45 -10.68
CA ILE A 42 16.55 -18.29 -9.60
C ILE A 42 15.68 -19.52 -9.47
N THR A 43 15.03 -19.63 -8.31
CA THR A 43 13.97 -20.61 -8.14
C THR A 43 12.69 -20.13 -8.83
N ASP A 44 11.97 -21.06 -9.44
CA ASP A 44 10.63 -20.82 -9.96
C ASP A 44 9.58 -20.75 -8.81
N ILE A 45 8.30 -20.67 -9.18
CA ILE A 45 7.18 -20.56 -8.23
C ILE A 45 7.06 -21.76 -7.28
N ASP A 46 7.51 -22.94 -7.74
CA ASP A 46 7.56 -24.18 -6.95
C ASP A 46 8.88 -24.33 -6.17
N GLY A 47 9.72 -23.28 -6.14
CA GLY A 47 11.02 -23.32 -5.50
C GLY A 47 12.08 -24.13 -6.27
N LYS A 48 11.80 -24.57 -7.52
CA LYS A 48 12.71 -25.36 -8.33
C LYS A 48 13.72 -24.47 -9.02
N TYR A 49 14.96 -24.95 -9.15
CA TYR A 49 16.01 -24.26 -9.89
C TYR A 49 16.82 -25.24 -10.74
N SER A 50 17.47 -24.72 -11.78
CA SER A 50 18.45 -25.42 -12.58
C SER A 50 19.58 -24.46 -12.94
N ILE A 51 20.84 -24.93 -12.77
CA ILE A 51 22.03 -24.13 -13.06
C ILE A 51 23.10 -25.05 -13.67
N ASP A 52 23.81 -24.56 -14.69
CA ASP A 52 24.88 -25.28 -15.33
C ASP A 52 26.08 -25.45 -14.39
N TYR A 53 26.65 -26.65 -14.36
CA TYR A 53 27.88 -26.91 -13.63
C TYR A 53 29.09 -26.36 -14.40
N HIS A 54 29.90 -25.54 -13.73
CA HIS A 54 31.14 -25.03 -14.29
C HIS A 54 32.37 -25.69 -13.61
N PRO A 55 33.25 -26.39 -14.35
CA PRO A 55 34.45 -26.95 -13.79
C PRO A 55 35.32 -25.92 -13.10
N GLY A 56 35.71 -26.23 -11.85
CA GLY A 56 36.48 -25.30 -11.00
C GLY A 56 35.66 -24.28 -10.19
N TRP A 57 34.36 -24.20 -10.37
CA TRP A 57 33.46 -23.38 -9.55
C TRP A 57 32.74 -24.29 -8.57
N THR A 58 33.26 -24.38 -7.38
CA THR A 58 32.83 -25.41 -6.41
C THR A 58 31.83 -24.88 -5.39
N LYS A 59 31.52 -23.58 -5.37
CA LYS A 59 30.64 -22.99 -4.37
C LYS A 59 29.41 -22.38 -5.02
N LEU A 60 28.26 -22.96 -4.71
CA LEU A 60 26.95 -22.46 -5.11
C LEU A 60 26.29 -21.77 -3.91
N THR A 61 25.87 -20.54 -4.09
CA THR A 61 25.29 -19.69 -3.04
C THR A 61 23.79 -19.55 -3.28
N PHE A 62 23.04 -19.77 -2.22
CA PHE A 62 21.59 -19.58 -2.14
C PHE A 62 21.31 -18.36 -1.27
N SER A 63 20.67 -17.33 -1.81
CA SER A 63 20.48 -16.06 -1.10
C SER A 63 19.13 -15.44 -1.43
N MET A 64 18.42 -15.06 -0.37
CA MET A 64 17.19 -14.28 -0.43
C MET A 64 17.10 -13.40 0.80
N VAL A 65 16.51 -12.21 0.67
CA VAL A 65 16.27 -11.30 1.80
C VAL A 65 15.37 -12.00 2.83
N GLY A 66 15.76 -11.92 4.12
CA GLY A 66 15.05 -12.56 5.22
C GLY A 66 15.43 -14.02 5.47
N TYR A 67 16.37 -14.59 4.72
CA TYR A 67 16.90 -15.92 4.93
C TYR A 67 18.43 -15.90 5.14
N ALA A 68 18.92 -16.78 5.99
CA ALA A 68 20.36 -16.95 6.16
C ALA A 68 20.97 -17.48 4.85
N THR A 69 21.90 -16.73 4.26
CA THR A 69 22.58 -17.13 3.02
C THR A 69 23.30 -18.45 3.22
N GLN A 70 23.04 -19.43 2.37
CA GLN A 70 23.72 -20.72 2.38
C GLN A 70 24.72 -20.84 1.22
N VAL A 71 25.90 -21.39 1.51
CA VAL A 71 26.92 -21.68 0.51
C VAL A 71 27.22 -23.18 0.54
N ILE A 72 26.93 -23.84 -0.56
CA ILE A 72 27.07 -25.29 -0.69
C ILE A 72 28.21 -25.58 -1.65
N THR A 73 29.04 -26.60 -1.30
CA THR A 73 30.10 -27.07 -2.18
C THR A 73 29.52 -28.08 -3.17
N VAL A 74 29.68 -27.81 -4.46
CA VAL A 74 29.22 -28.64 -5.56
C VAL A 74 30.40 -29.26 -6.32
N SER A 75 30.17 -30.40 -6.95
CA SER A 75 31.14 -31.12 -7.74
C SER A 75 30.51 -31.62 -9.03
N SER A 76 31.31 -32.13 -9.95
CA SER A 76 30.83 -32.74 -11.22
C SER A 76 29.87 -33.93 -11.04
N LYS A 77 29.75 -34.46 -9.82
CA LYS A 77 28.83 -35.55 -9.48
C LYS A 77 27.53 -35.08 -8.87
N THR A 78 27.42 -33.76 -8.57
CA THR A 78 26.22 -33.15 -7.96
C THR A 78 25.23 -32.84 -9.07
N THR A 79 24.17 -33.63 -9.19
CA THR A 79 23.12 -33.45 -10.20
C THR A 79 21.82 -32.95 -9.56
N GLU A 80 21.54 -33.39 -8.32
CA GLU A 80 20.37 -32.95 -7.56
C GLU A 80 20.80 -32.39 -6.22
N LEU A 81 20.25 -31.20 -5.85
CA LEU A 81 20.61 -30.51 -4.63
C LEU A 81 19.41 -29.76 -4.08
N ASN A 82 18.71 -30.36 -3.11
CA ASN A 82 17.57 -29.76 -2.42
C ASN A 82 18.06 -28.99 -1.20
N ILE A 83 17.55 -27.75 -1.02
CA ILE A 83 18.01 -26.81 0.02
C ILE A 83 16.85 -26.44 0.93
N SER A 84 17.11 -26.44 2.24
CA SER A 84 16.20 -25.89 3.25
C SER A 84 16.81 -24.63 3.83
N MET A 85 16.16 -23.48 3.60
CA MET A 85 16.61 -22.16 4.04
C MET A 85 16.06 -21.83 5.41
N LYS A 86 16.92 -21.36 6.32
CA LYS A 86 16.53 -20.91 7.65
C LYS A 86 16.27 -19.41 7.67
N SER A 87 15.28 -18.99 8.48
CA SER A 87 15.06 -17.58 8.82
C SER A 87 16.29 -16.97 9.50
N ASP A 88 16.66 -15.74 9.13
CA ASP A 88 17.82 -15.02 9.71
C ASP A 88 17.50 -14.37 11.08
N LEU A 89 16.32 -14.66 11.66
CA LEU A 89 15.83 -14.05 12.92
C LEU A 89 16.25 -14.81 14.20
N VAL A 90 17.04 -15.87 14.09
CA VAL A 90 17.56 -16.60 15.27
C VAL A 90 19.06 -16.32 15.41
N LEU A 91 19.42 -15.57 16.44
CA LEU A 91 20.80 -15.41 16.92
C LEU A 91 21.29 -16.77 17.45
N ASP A 92 22.01 -17.51 16.66
CA ASP A 92 22.78 -18.68 17.12
C ASP A 92 24.27 -18.52 16.83
N GLU A 93 25.01 -18.93 17.81
CA GLU A 93 26.44 -19.08 18.06
C GLU A 93 27.42 -18.96 16.87
N VAL A 94 28.48 -18.21 17.10
CA VAL A 94 29.58 -17.97 16.16
C VAL A 94 30.29 -19.27 15.76
N ILE A 95 29.93 -19.82 14.62
CA ILE A 95 30.72 -20.84 13.93
C ILE A 95 31.68 -20.14 12.96
N VAL A 96 32.98 -20.31 13.17
CA VAL A 96 34.03 -19.79 12.28
C VAL A 96 33.88 -20.43 10.91
N LYS A 97 33.33 -19.72 9.94
CA LYS A 97 33.20 -20.15 8.52
C LYS A 97 34.43 -19.70 7.72
N PRO A 98 34.91 -20.52 6.74
CA PRO A 98 36.02 -20.14 5.88
C PRO A 98 35.71 -18.84 5.12
N LYS A 99 36.75 -18.03 4.84
CA LYS A 99 36.63 -16.71 4.17
C LYS A 99 35.79 -16.81 2.90
N ARG A 100 34.59 -16.20 2.91
CA ARG A 100 33.78 -16.00 1.71
C ARG A 100 34.53 -15.07 0.76
N GLU A 101 34.61 -15.40 -0.52
CA GLU A 101 35.01 -14.43 -1.54
C GLU A 101 33.98 -13.28 -1.50
N LYS A 102 34.47 -12.11 -1.11
CA LYS A 102 33.62 -10.91 -0.97
C LYS A 102 33.17 -10.46 -2.35
N TYR A 103 31.86 -10.23 -2.55
CA TYR A 103 31.35 -9.54 -3.73
C TYR A 103 32.18 -8.28 -3.98
N SER A 104 32.72 -8.14 -5.17
CA SER A 104 33.50 -6.97 -5.58
C SER A 104 32.74 -6.23 -6.66
N ARG A 105 32.61 -4.92 -6.52
CA ARG A 105 32.11 -4.02 -7.57
C ARG A 105 33.20 -3.67 -8.59
N LYS A 106 34.45 -3.79 -8.19
CA LYS A 106 35.59 -3.47 -9.05
C LYS A 106 35.77 -4.57 -10.09
N ASN A 107 35.80 -4.19 -11.36
CA ASN A 107 35.90 -5.08 -12.52
C ASN A 107 34.76 -6.11 -12.62
N ASN A 108 33.55 -5.77 -12.13
CA ASN A 108 32.37 -6.61 -12.23
C ASN A 108 31.59 -6.26 -13.51
N PRO A 109 31.43 -7.18 -14.47
CA PRO A 109 30.73 -6.92 -15.72
C PRO A 109 29.28 -6.46 -15.54
N ALA A 110 28.56 -6.97 -14.53
CA ALA A 110 27.20 -6.57 -14.24
C ALA A 110 27.14 -5.13 -13.76
N VAL A 111 28.10 -4.69 -12.94
CA VAL A 111 28.18 -3.29 -12.49
C VAL A 111 28.53 -2.36 -13.62
N GLU A 112 29.43 -2.76 -14.53
CA GLU A 112 29.77 -1.93 -15.69
C GLU A 112 28.59 -1.81 -16.67
N LEU A 113 27.80 -2.90 -16.83
CA LEU A 113 26.56 -2.85 -17.61
C LEU A 113 25.54 -1.89 -16.96
N MET A 114 25.32 -1.98 -15.64
CA MET A 114 24.40 -1.08 -14.91
C MET A 114 24.82 0.39 -15.01
N LYS A 115 26.10 0.70 -14.98
CA LYS A 115 26.59 2.08 -15.22
C LYS A 115 26.18 2.60 -16.61
N LYS A 116 26.21 1.73 -17.63
CA LYS A 116 25.75 2.11 -18.99
C LYS A 116 24.24 2.33 -19.03
N VAL A 117 23.47 1.48 -18.33
CA VAL A 117 22.01 1.64 -18.19
C VAL A 117 21.68 2.97 -17.54
N VAL A 118 22.32 3.30 -16.40
CA VAL A 118 22.11 4.58 -15.70
C VAL A 118 22.51 5.77 -16.57
N ALA A 119 23.64 5.67 -17.28
CA ALA A 119 24.07 6.74 -18.19
C ALA A 119 23.14 6.96 -19.38
N SER A 120 22.39 5.93 -19.81
CA SER A 120 21.42 6.02 -20.90
C SER A 120 20.02 6.48 -20.46
N LYS A 121 19.75 6.49 -19.15
CA LYS A 121 18.46 6.75 -18.52
C LYS A 121 17.78 8.04 -19.00
N GLU A 122 18.53 9.13 -19.12
CA GLU A 122 17.94 10.41 -19.56
C GLU A 122 17.32 10.34 -20.96
N LYS A 123 17.85 9.47 -21.84
CA LYS A 123 17.35 9.32 -23.20
C LYS A 123 16.00 8.60 -23.28
N THR A 124 15.58 7.95 -22.20
CA THR A 124 14.28 7.26 -22.12
C THR A 124 13.19 8.10 -21.47
N ASN A 125 13.52 9.32 -21.03
CA ASN A 125 12.57 10.19 -20.35
C ASN A 125 11.66 10.90 -21.35
N LEU A 126 10.35 10.61 -21.31
CA LEU A 126 9.34 11.25 -22.15
C LEU A 126 9.26 12.78 -21.95
N GLU A 127 9.66 13.29 -20.77
CA GLU A 127 9.69 14.73 -20.46
C GLU A 127 10.71 15.53 -21.30
N GLN A 128 11.53 14.86 -22.13
CA GLN A 128 12.38 15.53 -23.10
C GLN A 128 11.56 16.16 -24.23
N ASN A 129 10.40 15.60 -24.54
CA ASN A 129 9.48 16.13 -25.52
C ASN A 129 8.77 17.39 -24.99
N ASP A 130 8.43 18.31 -25.91
CA ASP A 130 7.71 19.53 -25.52
C ASP A 130 6.29 19.25 -25.02
N TYR A 131 5.65 18.24 -25.59
CA TYR A 131 4.35 17.73 -25.22
C TYR A 131 4.36 16.21 -25.30
N TYR A 132 3.62 15.56 -24.41
CA TYR A 132 3.16 14.18 -24.59
C TYR A 132 1.82 13.99 -23.90
N HIS A 133 1.06 13.03 -24.41
CA HIS A 133 -0.11 12.49 -23.71
C HIS A 133 -0.28 11.02 -24.04
N TYR A 134 -0.93 10.31 -23.14
CA TYR A 134 -1.26 8.90 -23.31
C TYR A 134 -2.48 8.52 -22.46
N ASN A 135 -3.15 7.45 -22.87
CA ASN A 135 -4.21 6.82 -22.08
C ASN A 135 -3.62 5.77 -21.12
N LYS A 136 -4.18 5.70 -19.92
CA LYS A 136 -3.85 4.72 -18.88
C LYS A 136 -5.12 4.00 -18.49
N TYR A 137 -5.17 2.68 -18.75
CA TYR A 137 -6.17 1.78 -18.19
C TYR A 137 -5.59 1.10 -16.95
N GLN A 138 -6.32 1.08 -15.85
CA GLN A 138 -5.92 0.44 -14.61
C GLN A 138 -7.08 -0.40 -14.07
N LYS A 139 -6.79 -1.66 -13.75
CA LYS A 139 -7.70 -2.59 -13.10
C LYS A 139 -7.11 -3.01 -11.76
N ILE A 140 -7.87 -2.90 -10.67
CA ILE A 140 -7.49 -3.35 -9.33
C ILE A 140 -8.49 -4.41 -8.89
N THR A 141 -8.01 -5.62 -8.64
CA THR A 141 -8.80 -6.73 -8.10
C THR A 141 -8.40 -6.98 -6.66
N PHE A 142 -9.37 -6.93 -5.76
CA PHE A 142 -9.21 -7.30 -4.35
C PHE A 142 -9.83 -8.67 -4.10
N ALA A 143 -9.07 -9.60 -3.53
CA ALA A 143 -9.48 -10.98 -3.33
C ALA A 143 -9.08 -11.52 -1.95
N MET A 144 -9.83 -12.47 -1.43
CA MET A 144 -9.34 -13.34 -0.35
C MET A 144 -8.32 -14.31 -0.94
N ASN A 145 -7.21 -14.52 -0.23
CA ASN A 145 -6.08 -15.32 -0.69
C ASN A 145 -5.98 -16.66 0.06
N ASN A 146 -5.23 -17.59 -0.52
CA ASN A 146 -4.84 -18.86 0.08
C ASN A 146 -6.03 -19.75 0.46
N ILE A 147 -6.99 -19.90 -0.45
CA ILE A 147 -8.13 -20.80 -0.28
C ILE A 147 -7.67 -22.21 -0.60
N THR A 148 -7.49 -23.03 0.44
CA THR A 148 -7.02 -24.41 0.28
C THR A 148 -8.11 -25.32 -0.28
N THR A 149 -7.70 -26.40 -0.94
CA THR A 149 -8.63 -27.44 -1.44
C THR A 149 -9.46 -28.04 -0.32
N ASP A 150 -8.89 -28.16 0.89
CA ASP A 150 -9.60 -28.63 2.08
C ASP A 150 -10.65 -27.61 2.53
N SER A 151 -10.32 -26.32 2.50
CA SER A 151 -11.31 -25.25 2.77
C SER A 151 -12.48 -25.31 1.82
N LEU A 152 -12.25 -25.56 0.53
CA LEU A 152 -13.31 -25.71 -0.47
C LEU A 152 -14.19 -26.95 -0.25
N ARG A 153 -13.61 -28.03 0.29
CA ARG A 153 -14.32 -29.29 0.54
C ARG A 153 -15.01 -29.32 1.89
N GLU A 154 -14.37 -28.80 2.94
CA GLU A 154 -14.80 -29.01 4.34
C GLU A 154 -15.50 -27.81 4.95
N SER A 155 -15.21 -26.58 4.48
CA SER A 155 -15.82 -25.39 5.03
C SER A 155 -17.34 -25.41 4.87
N TRP A 156 -18.04 -25.18 5.97
CA TRP A 156 -19.49 -25.04 6.01
C TRP A 156 -20.01 -23.99 5.00
N LEU A 157 -19.27 -22.89 4.79
CA LEU A 157 -19.65 -21.82 3.88
C LEU A 157 -19.73 -22.31 2.45
N PHE A 158 -18.70 -22.99 1.95
CA PHE A 158 -18.63 -23.51 0.58
C PHE A 158 -19.57 -24.70 0.34
N LYS A 159 -19.89 -25.45 1.41
CA LYS A 159 -20.89 -26.54 1.32
C LYS A 159 -22.30 -25.98 1.21
N LYS A 160 -22.62 -24.98 2.02
CA LYS A 160 -23.97 -24.42 2.11
C LYS A 160 -24.31 -23.48 0.96
N TYR A 161 -23.31 -22.77 0.42
CA TYR A 161 -23.49 -21.77 -0.62
C TYR A 161 -22.55 -22.05 -1.80
N PRO A 162 -22.98 -22.87 -2.77
CA PRO A 162 -22.13 -23.31 -3.89
C PRO A 162 -21.57 -22.18 -4.75
N PHE A 163 -22.27 -21.04 -4.87
CA PHE A 163 -21.83 -19.89 -5.65
C PHE A 163 -20.47 -19.30 -5.22
N PHE A 164 -20.05 -19.53 -3.96
CA PHE A 164 -18.70 -19.19 -3.53
C PHE A 164 -17.62 -20.00 -4.27
N ARG A 165 -17.90 -21.29 -4.58
CA ARG A 165 -16.97 -22.12 -5.34
C ARG A 165 -16.82 -21.64 -6.77
N ASP A 166 -17.94 -21.18 -7.35
CA ASP A 166 -17.97 -20.67 -8.70
C ASP A 166 -17.24 -19.32 -8.83
N GLN A 167 -17.02 -18.63 -7.71
CA GLN A 167 -16.29 -17.37 -7.64
C GLN A 167 -14.79 -17.57 -7.40
N VAL A 168 -14.36 -18.77 -6.97
CA VAL A 168 -12.95 -19.08 -6.75
C VAL A 168 -12.25 -19.29 -8.09
N GLU A 169 -11.10 -18.65 -8.25
CA GLU A 169 -10.19 -18.84 -9.39
C GLU A 169 -8.75 -19.04 -8.91
N THR A 170 -7.90 -19.54 -9.80
CA THR A 170 -6.49 -19.70 -9.52
C THR A 170 -5.76 -18.45 -10.02
N CYS A 171 -5.00 -17.78 -9.15
CA CYS A 171 -4.15 -16.67 -9.54
C CYS A 171 -3.00 -17.20 -10.42
N ASP A 172 -2.85 -16.64 -11.61
CA ASP A 172 -1.82 -17.02 -12.59
C ASP A 172 -0.39 -16.73 -12.12
N VAL A 173 -0.21 -15.68 -11.29
CA VAL A 173 1.10 -15.27 -10.78
C VAL A 173 1.54 -16.11 -9.59
N THR A 174 0.64 -16.40 -8.63
CA THR A 174 1.00 -17.11 -7.39
C THR A 174 0.64 -18.59 -7.39
N GLY A 175 -0.15 -19.05 -8.37
CA GLY A 175 -0.70 -20.42 -8.40
C GLY A 175 -1.70 -20.74 -7.29
N LYS A 176 -2.01 -19.79 -6.40
CA LYS A 176 -2.92 -19.98 -5.27
C LYS A 176 -4.37 -19.74 -5.68
N ASN A 177 -5.29 -20.46 -5.04
CA ASN A 177 -6.70 -20.16 -5.22
C ASN A 177 -7.08 -18.90 -4.45
N ILE A 178 -7.79 -18.01 -5.13
CA ILE A 178 -8.27 -16.73 -4.64
C ILE A 178 -9.78 -16.63 -4.83
N LEU A 179 -10.41 -15.81 -4.02
CA LEU A 179 -11.83 -15.45 -4.15
C LEU A 179 -11.91 -13.94 -4.40
N PRO A 180 -12.05 -13.48 -5.64
CA PRO A 180 -12.26 -12.09 -5.96
C PRO A 180 -13.53 -11.54 -5.28
N LEU A 181 -13.37 -10.39 -4.63
CA LEU A 181 -14.41 -9.70 -3.86
C LEU A 181 -14.83 -8.38 -4.49
N SER A 182 -13.89 -7.69 -5.15
CA SER A 182 -14.18 -6.45 -5.88
C SER A 182 -13.22 -6.24 -7.02
N VAL A 183 -13.68 -5.51 -8.03
CA VAL A 183 -12.91 -5.06 -9.18
C VAL A 183 -13.18 -3.59 -9.41
N ASP A 184 -12.12 -2.81 -9.45
CA ASP A 184 -12.15 -1.39 -9.74
C ASP A 184 -11.39 -1.13 -11.05
N GLU A 185 -12.05 -0.54 -12.04
CA GLU A 185 -11.45 -0.15 -13.32
C GLU A 185 -11.42 1.37 -13.44
N THR A 186 -10.31 1.91 -13.92
CA THR A 186 -10.15 3.34 -14.16
C THR A 186 -9.48 3.57 -15.50
N VAL A 187 -10.02 4.49 -16.28
CA VAL A 187 -9.40 5.03 -17.49
C VAL A 187 -9.06 6.48 -17.27
N SER A 188 -7.81 6.84 -17.48
CA SER A 188 -7.34 8.22 -17.35
C SER A 188 -6.44 8.60 -18.53
N GLU A 189 -6.39 9.88 -18.83
CA GLU A 189 -5.46 10.47 -19.80
C GLU A 189 -4.45 11.32 -19.05
N LYS A 190 -3.15 11.03 -19.23
CA LYS A 190 -2.07 11.85 -18.74
C LYS A 190 -1.64 12.81 -19.83
N ILE A 191 -1.56 14.09 -19.52
CA ILE A 191 -1.12 15.15 -20.41
C ILE A 191 0.05 15.91 -19.80
N PHE A 192 1.06 16.18 -20.59
CA PHE A 192 2.27 16.89 -20.19
C PHE A 192 2.63 18.00 -21.17
N ARG A 193 3.17 19.09 -20.63
CA ARG A 193 3.79 20.18 -21.36
C ARG A 193 5.06 20.62 -20.64
N LYS A 194 6.15 20.77 -21.40
CA LYS A 194 7.46 21.13 -20.86
C LYS A 194 7.57 22.60 -20.46
N ASN A 195 7.06 23.53 -21.31
CA ASN A 195 7.21 24.98 -21.10
C ASN A 195 5.88 25.74 -21.24
N PRO A 196 5.36 26.40 -20.17
CA PRO A 196 5.75 26.19 -18.77
C PRO A 196 5.38 24.78 -18.33
N ARG A 197 6.24 24.15 -17.49
CA ARG A 197 6.04 22.75 -17.07
C ARG A 197 4.68 22.59 -16.39
N SER A 198 3.89 21.70 -16.91
CA SER A 198 2.58 21.34 -16.38
C SER A 198 2.25 19.90 -16.74
N GLU A 199 1.82 19.17 -15.75
CA GLU A 199 1.38 17.77 -15.89
C GLU A 199 -0.01 17.65 -15.28
N LYS A 200 -0.90 16.89 -15.93
CA LYS A 200 -2.25 16.65 -15.42
C LYS A 200 -2.72 15.26 -15.78
N THR A 201 -3.52 14.70 -14.90
CA THR A 201 -4.23 13.43 -15.11
C THR A 201 -5.73 13.71 -15.19
N ILE A 202 -6.35 13.32 -16.29
CA ILE A 202 -7.80 13.48 -16.51
C ILE A 202 -8.44 12.11 -16.38
N ILE A 203 -9.19 11.88 -15.30
CA ILE A 203 -9.94 10.63 -15.08
C ILE A 203 -11.18 10.67 -15.96
N GLN A 204 -11.22 9.81 -16.97
CA GLN A 204 -12.26 9.74 -18.00
C GLN A 204 -13.34 8.71 -17.69
N GLY A 205 -13.01 7.61 -17.01
CA GLY A 205 -13.92 6.55 -16.66
C GLY A 205 -13.56 5.88 -15.34
N ILE A 206 -14.57 5.55 -14.53
CA ILE A 206 -14.45 4.77 -13.29
C ILE A 206 -15.59 3.75 -13.29
N ASN A 207 -15.25 2.48 -13.06
CA ASN A 207 -16.20 1.40 -12.84
C ASN A 207 -15.76 0.60 -11.62
N SER A 208 -16.60 0.54 -10.59
CA SER A 208 -16.34 -0.23 -9.38
C SER A 208 -17.44 -1.27 -9.23
N THR A 209 -17.07 -2.53 -9.06
CA THR A 209 -18.01 -3.65 -8.90
C THR A 209 -17.56 -4.53 -7.75
N GLY A 210 -18.53 -5.07 -7.00
CA GLY A 210 -18.25 -6.03 -5.95
C GLY A 210 -18.66 -5.57 -4.55
N VAL A 211 -18.03 -6.16 -3.55
CA VAL A 211 -18.34 -5.89 -2.14
C VAL A 211 -18.12 -4.42 -1.76
N ASN A 212 -17.27 -3.69 -2.49
CA ASN A 212 -17.06 -2.25 -2.30
C ASN A 212 -18.35 -1.44 -2.44
N GLU A 213 -19.28 -1.86 -3.34
CA GLU A 213 -20.59 -1.21 -3.52
C GLU A 213 -21.47 -1.28 -2.26
N LEU A 214 -21.21 -2.26 -1.39
CA LEU A 214 -21.96 -2.44 -0.16
C LEU A 214 -21.52 -1.50 0.98
N PHE A 215 -20.39 -0.79 0.83
CA PHE A 215 -19.90 0.17 1.81
C PHE A 215 -20.21 1.59 1.36
N SER A 216 -20.85 2.36 2.23
CA SER A 216 -21.23 3.76 1.97
C SER A 216 -20.02 4.72 1.91
N THR A 217 -18.88 4.27 2.44
CA THR A 217 -17.61 5.02 2.45
C THR A 217 -16.57 4.27 1.61
N GLY A 218 -16.78 4.20 0.30
CA GLY A 218 -15.79 3.65 -0.64
C GLY A 218 -14.38 4.26 -0.53
N ASP A 219 -14.25 5.37 0.18
CA ASP A 219 -13.00 6.12 0.31
C ASP A 219 -11.95 5.45 1.20
N MET A 220 -12.32 4.58 2.15
CA MET A 220 -11.32 4.03 3.08
C MET A 220 -10.47 2.96 2.41
N LEU A 221 -11.08 2.02 1.72
CA LEU A 221 -10.35 0.98 0.99
C LEU A 221 -9.56 1.60 -0.17
N THR A 222 -10.17 2.51 -0.92
CA THR A 222 -9.51 3.25 -2.00
C THR A 222 -8.35 4.12 -1.48
N THR A 223 -8.45 4.73 -0.30
CA THR A 223 -7.36 5.51 0.29
C THR A 223 -6.19 4.62 0.70
N VAL A 224 -6.45 3.50 1.38
CA VAL A 224 -5.41 2.52 1.74
C VAL A 224 -4.79 1.93 0.47
N LEU A 225 -5.60 1.60 -0.52
CA LEU A 225 -5.11 1.06 -1.80
C LEU A 225 -4.32 2.10 -2.60
N LYS A 226 -4.67 3.37 -2.57
CA LYS A 226 -3.89 4.45 -3.21
C LYS A 226 -2.49 4.57 -2.63
N ASP A 227 -2.34 4.44 -1.31
CA ASP A 227 -1.02 4.48 -0.67
C ASP A 227 -0.17 3.24 -0.97
N VAL A 228 -0.83 2.07 -1.16
CA VAL A 228 -0.16 0.82 -1.55
C VAL A 228 0.18 0.79 -3.04
N PHE A 229 -0.69 1.34 -3.89
CA PHE A 229 -0.56 1.26 -5.35
C PHE A 229 -0.18 2.60 -5.99
N GLN A 230 0.84 3.26 -5.45
CA GLN A 230 1.47 4.38 -6.15
C GLN A 230 2.12 3.89 -7.45
N ASP A 231 2.12 4.76 -8.47
CA ASP A 231 2.86 4.47 -9.68
C ASP A 231 4.36 4.41 -9.34
N ILE A 232 5.00 3.33 -9.75
CA ILE A 232 6.43 3.11 -9.55
C ILE A 232 7.10 3.20 -10.93
N ASP A 233 8.06 4.08 -11.08
CA ASP A 233 8.91 4.16 -12.25
C ASP A 233 10.34 3.77 -11.86
N ILE A 234 10.84 2.67 -12.40
CA ILE A 234 12.22 2.21 -12.14
C ILE A 234 13.28 3.18 -12.65
N TYR A 235 12.93 4.07 -13.60
CA TYR A 235 13.82 5.09 -14.10
C TYR A 235 13.90 6.32 -13.18
N GLU A 236 13.05 6.46 -12.16
CA GLU A 236 13.27 7.41 -11.07
C GLU A 236 14.41 6.94 -10.17
N ASP A 237 15.10 7.87 -9.52
CA ASP A 237 16.18 7.52 -8.60
C ASP A 237 15.67 6.86 -7.34
N ARG A 238 14.50 7.30 -6.87
CA ARG A 238 13.81 6.79 -5.69
C ARG A 238 12.30 6.78 -5.91
N PHE A 239 11.67 5.75 -5.43
CA PHE A 239 10.23 5.67 -5.36
C PHE A 239 9.79 5.36 -3.92
N ARG A 240 8.54 5.65 -3.61
CA ARG A 240 7.93 5.36 -2.32
C ARG A 240 6.99 4.17 -2.45
N PHE A 241 7.10 3.26 -1.50
CA PHE A 241 6.09 2.26 -1.27
C PHE A 241 5.59 2.40 0.17
N LEU A 242 4.30 2.69 0.35
CA LEU A 242 3.73 3.15 1.62
C LEU A 242 4.49 4.39 2.13
N GLN A 243 5.14 4.29 3.28
CA GLN A 243 5.92 5.38 3.88
C GLN A 243 7.43 5.19 3.70
N TYR A 244 7.86 4.10 3.06
CA TYR A 244 9.27 3.74 2.94
C TYR A 244 9.84 4.18 1.58
N PRO A 245 10.98 4.90 1.58
CA PRO A 245 11.70 5.19 0.35
C PRO A 245 12.54 3.99 -0.08
N PHE A 246 12.53 3.66 -1.36
CA PHE A 246 13.35 2.64 -1.98
C PHE A 246 14.24 3.27 -3.04
N ASP A 247 15.53 2.91 -3.03
CA ASP A 247 16.42 3.27 -4.12
C ASP A 247 16.14 2.37 -5.34
N SER A 248 16.00 2.97 -6.51
CA SER A 248 15.81 2.21 -7.75
C SER A 248 17.07 1.42 -8.11
N PRO A 249 16.94 0.18 -8.62
CA PRO A 249 18.09 -0.55 -9.16
C PRO A 249 18.73 0.16 -10.36
N VAL A 250 17.96 1.01 -11.07
CA VAL A 250 18.40 1.82 -12.22
C VAL A 250 18.75 3.25 -11.77
N SER A 251 19.57 3.36 -10.73
CA SER A 251 20.07 4.65 -10.22
C SER A 251 21.53 4.54 -9.76
N ASP A 252 22.21 5.66 -9.61
CA ASP A 252 23.56 5.72 -9.04
C ASP A 252 23.60 5.24 -7.59
N ALA A 253 22.55 5.52 -6.82
CA ALA A 253 22.36 4.99 -5.47
C ALA A 253 22.16 3.47 -5.52
N GLY A 254 21.37 2.96 -6.47
CA GLY A 254 21.12 1.55 -6.68
C GLY A 254 22.38 0.75 -6.97
N ILE A 255 23.32 1.28 -7.78
CA ILE A 255 24.61 0.62 -8.02
C ILE A 255 25.39 0.39 -6.72
N ARG A 256 25.25 1.28 -5.72
CA ARG A 256 25.89 1.15 -4.41
C ARG A 256 25.07 0.29 -3.44
N PHE A 257 23.78 0.32 -3.56
CA PHE A 257 22.83 -0.36 -2.67
C PHE A 257 22.69 -1.85 -3.01
N TYR A 258 22.66 -2.20 -4.31
CA TYR A 258 22.45 -3.58 -4.77
C TYR A 258 23.75 -4.27 -5.19
N LYS A 259 23.71 -5.60 -5.20
CA LYS A 259 24.65 -6.51 -5.88
C LYS A 259 23.98 -6.97 -7.15
N PHE A 260 24.69 -6.90 -8.26
CA PHE A 260 24.19 -7.28 -9.58
C PHE A 260 24.95 -8.50 -10.12
N TYR A 261 24.24 -9.41 -10.76
CA TYR A 261 24.76 -10.63 -11.35
C TYR A 261 24.20 -10.79 -12.76
N ILE A 262 25.05 -10.96 -13.76
CA ILE A 262 24.63 -11.37 -15.10
C ILE A 262 24.32 -12.87 -15.03
N MET A 263 23.09 -13.23 -15.37
CA MET A 263 22.63 -14.61 -15.37
C MET A 263 22.97 -15.27 -16.71
N ASP A 264 22.41 -14.72 -17.78
CA ASP A 264 22.57 -15.19 -19.15
C ASP A 264 22.21 -14.08 -20.15
N THR A 265 22.09 -14.46 -21.42
CA THR A 265 21.56 -13.62 -22.49
C THR A 265 20.38 -14.33 -23.12
N VAL A 266 19.22 -13.74 -23.00
CA VAL A 266 17.94 -14.31 -23.45
C VAL A 266 17.29 -13.46 -24.53
N TYR A 267 16.30 -14.02 -25.20
CA TYR A 267 15.42 -13.26 -26.08
C TYR A 267 14.10 -13.01 -25.34
N VAL A 268 13.77 -11.72 -25.19
CA VAL A 268 12.48 -11.27 -24.70
C VAL A 268 11.70 -10.80 -25.93
N GLU A 269 10.64 -11.50 -26.27
CA GLU A 269 9.95 -11.36 -27.56
C GLU A 269 10.92 -11.52 -28.76
N ARG A 270 11.30 -10.41 -29.41
CA ARG A 270 12.24 -10.41 -30.55
C ARG A 270 13.58 -9.78 -30.21
N ASP A 271 13.71 -9.20 -29.04
CA ASP A 271 14.86 -8.44 -28.61
C ASP A 271 15.83 -9.29 -27.81
N LYS A 272 17.11 -9.24 -28.17
CA LYS A 272 18.18 -9.88 -27.40
C LYS A 272 18.48 -9.05 -26.16
N CYS A 273 18.41 -9.66 -24.97
CA CYS A 273 18.57 -8.98 -23.71
C CYS A 273 19.64 -9.64 -22.83
N PHE A 274 20.38 -8.82 -22.09
CA PHE A 274 21.13 -9.29 -20.93
C PHE A 274 20.17 -9.46 -19.77
N HIS A 275 20.11 -10.66 -19.20
CA HIS A 275 19.35 -10.96 -18.01
C HIS A 275 20.21 -10.75 -16.78
N LEU A 276 19.86 -9.81 -15.92
CA LEU A 276 20.51 -9.52 -14.65
C LEU A 276 19.60 -9.84 -13.48
N SER A 277 20.19 -10.44 -12.44
CA SER A 277 19.57 -10.51 -11.12
C SER A 277 20.20 -9.47 -10.19
N PHE A 278 19.43 -8.94 -9.26
CA PHE A 278 19.93 -8.03 -8.23
C PHE A 278 19.33 -8.33 -6.87
N VAL A 279 20.13 -8.05 -5.82
CA VAL A 279 19.72 -8.22 -4.41
C VAL A 279 20.33 -7.09 -3.58
N PRO A 280 19.73 -6.68 -2.46
CA PRO A 280 20.34 -5.72 -1.54
C PRO A 280 21.73 -6.16 -1.08
N ASN A 281 22.63 -5.23 -0.88
CA ASN A 281 23.99 -5.52 -0.43
C ASN A 281 24.02 -6.12 0.98
N ASN A 282 23.10 -5.69 1.82
CA ASN A 282 22.87 -6.18 3.16
C ASN A 282 21.44 -6.73 3.24
N SER A 283 21.28 -7.94 3.78
CA SER A 283 19.98 -8.62 3.91
C SER A 283 19.01 -7.94 4.89
N GLN A 284 19.51 -7.01 5.71
CA GLN A 284 18.70 -6.22 6.66
C GLN A 284 18.20 -4.90 6.07
N ASP A 285 18.69 -4.51 4.89
CA ASP A 285 18.27 -3.26 4.26
C ASP A 285 16.93 -3.43 3.55
N PHE A 286 16.06 -2.43 3.66
CA PHE A 286 14.83 -2.35 2.89
C PHE A 286 15.16 -2.18 1.40
N GLY A 287 14.98 -3.24 0.62
CA GLY A 287 15.26 -3.21 -0.80
C GLY A 287 14.55 -4.33 -1.53
N PHE A 288 14.33 -4.14 -2.82
CA PHE A 288 13.79 -5.17 -3.69
C PHE A 288 14.87 -6.17 -4.08
N THR A 289 14.48 -7.41 -4.27
CA THR A 289 15.22 -8.36 -5.10
C THR A 289 14.54 -8.42 -6.46
N GLY A 290 15.25 -8.82 -7.50
CA GLY A 290 14.57 -8.92 -8.78
C GLY A 290 15.48 -9.17 -9.98
N HIS A 291 14.88 -8.91 -11.15
CA HIS A 291 15.47 -9.16 -12.45
C HIS A 291 15.32 -7.95 -13.35
N LEU A 292 16.33 -7.71 -14.16
CA LEU A 292 16.34 -6.70 -15.21
C LEU A 292 16.70 -7.39 -16.52
N TYR A 293 15.92 -7.14 -17.56
CA TYR A 293 16.20 -7.56 -18.93
C TYR A 293 16.59 -6.32 -19.73
N ILE A 294 17.87 -6.20 -20.05
CA ILE A 294 18.46 -5.02 -20.66
C ILE A 294 18.80 -5.32 -22.11
N LEU A 295 18.37 -4.49 -23.04
CA LEU A 295 18.65 -4.65 -24.45
C LEU A 295 20.15 -4.79 -24.71
N ALA A 296 20.53 -5.84 -25.42
CA ALA A 296 21.93 -6.15 -25.78
C ALA A 296 22.35 -5.37 -27.02
N ASP A 297 21.98 -4.10 -27.08
CA ASP A 297 22.34 -3.16 -28.13
C ASP A 297 23.12 -1.95 -27.55
N SER A 298 23.31 -0.90 -28.34
CA SER A 298 24.01 0.31 -27.90
C SER A 298 23.17 1.22 -27.00
N THR A 299 21.87 0.95 -26.85
CA THR A 299 20.94 1.79 -26.07
C THR A 299 20.93 1.43 -24.59
N TYR A 300 21.17 0.16 -24.23
CA TYR A 300 21.15 -0.37 -22.87
C TYR A 300 19.84 -0.07 -22.11
N ARG A 301 18.71 0.01 -22.84
CA ARG A 301 17.39 0.26 -22.25
C ARG A 301 16.89 -0.98 -21.53
N VAL A 302 16.15 -0.80 -20.45
CA VAL A 302 15.48 -1.91 -19.75
C VAL A 302 14.22 -2.29 -20.52
N LYS A 303 14.13 -3.54 -20.98
CA LYS A 303 12.97 -4.09 -21.70
C LYS A 303 11.92 -4.59 -20.72
N GLU A 304 12.34 -5.32 -19.69
CA GLU A 304 11.48 -5.81 -18.62
C GLU A 304 12.19 -5.67 -17.27
N CYS A 305 11.38 -5.46 -16.24
CA CYS A 305 11.84 -5.38 -14.87
C CYS A 305 10.89 -6.13 -13.97
N GLN A 306 11.42 -7.02 -13.13
CA GLN A 306 10.69 -7.67 -12.07
C GLN A 306 11.28 -7.27 -10.72
N LEU A 307 10.43 -6.72 -9.84
CA LEU A 307 10.79 -6.36 -8.46
C LEU A 307 10.01 -7.25 -7.50
N ASN A 308 10.71 -7.86 -6.55
CA ASN A 308 10.10 -8.70 -5.52
C ASN A 308 10.44 -8.14 -4.15
N LEU A 309 9.42 -7.98 -3.32
CA LEU A 309 9.56 -7.62 -1.92
C LEU A 309 9.24 -8.86 -1.08
N PRO A 310 10.24 -9.51 -0.48
CA PRO A 310 10.02 -10.79 0.22
C PRO A 310 9.30 -10.62 1.55
N LYS A 311 8.62 -11.68 2.01
CA LYS A 311 7.79 -11.80 3.23
C LYS A 311 8.41 -11.27 4.53
N LYS A 312 9.72 -11.16 4.61
CA LYS A 312 10.47 -10.81 5.83
C LYS A 312 11.00 -9.38 5.84
N THR A 313 10.61 -8.56 4.87
CA THR A 313 10.74 -7.11 5.02
C THR A 313 9.71 -6.69 6.08
N ASP A 314 10.19 -5.99 7.10
CA ASP A 314 9.38 -5.57 8.27
C ASP A 314 8.37 -4.45 7.89
N ILE A 315 7.73 -4.61 6.72
CA ILE A 315 6.67 -3.71 6.26
C ILE A 315 5.36 -4.27 6.78
N ASN A 316 4.75 -3.56 7.72
CA ASN A 316 3.49 -3.95 8.35
C ASN A 316 2.45 -4.37 7.32
N PHE A 317 1.88 -5.54 7.52
CA PHE A 317 0.76 -6.13 6.75
C PHE A 317 1.09 -6.66 5.35
N VAL A 318 2.29 -6.46 4.82
CA VAL A 318 2.71 -6.97 3.50
C VAL A 318 3.48 -8.27 3.67
N ASP A 319 2.91 -9.38 3.20
CA ASP A 319 3.57 -10.69 3.20
C ASP A 319 4.50 -10.85 1.98
N ASN A 320 4.06 -10.36 0.83
CA ASN A 320 4.78 -10.45 -0.44
C ASN A 320 4.29 -9.37 -1.39
N MET A 321 5.17 -8.89 -2.28
CA MET A 321 4.84 -7.96 -3.34
C MET A 321 5.70 -8.25 -4.55
N ILE A 322 5.07 -8.31 -5.70
CA ILE A 322 5.68 -8.52 -7.00
C ILE A 322 5.26 -7.38 -7.91
N ILE A 323 6.21 -6.79 -8.62
CA ILE A 323 5.96 -5.77 -9.64
C ILE A 323 6.65 -6.21 -10.91
N ASP A 324 5.88 -6.31 -11.98
CA ASP A 324 6.37 -6.65 -13.32
C ASP A 324 6.11 -5.47 -14.26
N GLN A 325 7.17 -4.93 -14.86
CA GLN A 325 7.09 -3.80 -15.78
C GLN A 325 7.66 -4.18 -17.13
N LYS A 326 6.95 -3.81 -18.19
CA LYS A 326 7.41 -3.99 -19.58
C LYS A 326 7.46 -2.65 -20.32
N PHE A 327 8.58 -2.45 -20.96
CA PHE A 327 8.87 -1.25 -21.75
C PHE A 327 8.98 -1.60 -23.23
N GLY A 328 8.66 -0.62 -24.07
CA GLY A 328 8.74 -0.80 -25.52
C GLY A 328 9.03 0.47 -26.26
N GLU A 329 9.50 0.31 -27.51
CA GLU A 329 9.68 1.41 -28.43
C GLU A 329 8.33 1.75 -29.09
N LEU A 330 7.95 3.01 -28.98
CA LEU A 330 6.75 3.53 -29.63
C LEU A 330 6.98 3.69 -31.15
N PRO A 331 5.92 3.73 -31.96
CA PRO A 331 6.04 3.96 -33.38
C PRO A 331 6.77 5.28 -33.74
N THR A 332 6.82 6.22 -32.83
CA THR A 332 7.49 7.52 -32.92
C THR A 332 8.97 7.48 -32.52
N GLY A 333 9.44 6.34 -31.98
CA GLY A 333 10.84 6.09 -31.61
C GLY A 333 11.18 6.32 -30.14
N GLU A 334 10.23 6.84 -29.34
CA GLU A 334 10.40 7.00 -27.90
C GLU A 334 10.29 5.66 -27.18
N TRP A 335 10.92 5.58 -26.01
CA TRP A 335 10.87 4.42 -25.13
C TRP A 335 9.90 4.69 -23.99
N ALA A 336 8.91 3.84 -23.81
CA ALA A 336 7.85 4.05 -22.82
C ALA A 336 7.53 2.79 -22.03
N LEU A 337 7.02 2.97 -20.81
CA LEU A 337 6.37 1.93 -20.03
C LEU A 337 5.03 1.60 -20.69
N LEU A 338 4.80 0.33 -21.01
CA LEU A 338 3.58 -0.16 -21.67
C LEU A 338 2.69 -0.96 -20.72
N GLU A 339 3.30 -1.77 -19.86
CA GLU A 339 2.60 -2.62 -18.89
C GLU A 339 3.24 -2.46 -17.52
N ASP A 340 2.41 -2.35 -16.48
CA ASP A 340 2.84 -2.31 -15.08
C ASP A 340 1.85 -3.12 -14.24
N ASP A 341 2.26 -4.32 -13.86
CA ASP A 341 1.46 -5.26 -13.08
C ASP A 341 2.04 -5.35 -11.68
N MET A 342 1.20 -5.20 -10.67
CA MET A 342 1.58 -5.28 -9.27
C MET A 342 0.67 -6.24 -8.54
N LEU A 343 1.26 -7.15 -7.81
CA LEU A 343 0.56 -8.08 -6.93
C LEU A 343 1.08 -7.88 -5.51
N CYS A 344 0.16 -7.72 -4.56
CA CYS A 344 0.47 -7.56 -3.15
C CYS A 344 -0.33 -8.57 -2.32
N GLU A 345 0.36 -9.42 -1.56
CA GLU A 345 -0.26 -10.30 -0.56
C GLU A 345 -0.25 -9.60 0.79
N LEU A 346 -1.44 -9.47 1.38
CA LEU A 346 -1.65 -8.78 2.65
C LEU A 346 -2.14 -9.75 3.71
N SER A 347 -1.55 -9.69 4.91
CA SER A 347 -2.05 -10.41 6.06
C SER A 347 -2.17 -9.50 7.27
N TYR A 348 -3.41 -9.10 7.56
CA TYR A 348 -3.76 -8.34 8.75
C TYR A 348 -4.58 -9.23 9.68
N LEU A 349 -4.10 -9.42 10.92
CA LEU A 349 -4.77 -10.31 11.88
C LEU A 349 -5.11 -11.69 11.26
N LYS A 350 -4.13 -12.34 10.65
CA LYS A 350 -4.25 -13.60 9.87
C LYS A 350 -5.14 -14.67 10.53
N LYS A 351 -5.16 -14.73 11.84
CA LYS A 351 -6.02 -15.67 12.61
C LYS A 351 -7.50 -15.27 12.64
N VAL A 352 -7.84 -14.01 12.36
CA VAL A 352 -9.20 -13.47 12.50
C VAL A 352 -9.81 -13.12 11.15
N LEU A 353 -9.06 -12.42 10.29
CA LEU A 353 -9.55 -11.87 9.02
C LEU A 353 -9.02 -12.59 7.77
N GLY A 354 -8.08 -13.55 7.94
CA GLY A 354 -7.50 -14.27 6.82
C GLY A 354 -6.38 -13.52 6.09
N SER A 355 -6.08 -13.95 4.88
CA SER A 355 -5.08 -13.40 3.99
C SER A 355 -5.78 -12.82 2.76
N TYR A 356 -5.30 -11.69 2.27
CA TYR A 356 -5.85 -11.00 1.10
C TYR A 356 -4.80 -10.85 0.03
N LEU A 357 -5.27 -10.76 -1.19
CA LEU A 357 -4.45 -10.46 -2.36
C LEU A 357 -5.06 -9.26 -3.06
N VAL A 358 -4.21 -8.32 -3.43
CA VAL A 358 -4.59 -7.21 -4.29
C VAL A 358 -3.71 -7.22 -5.51
N ARG A 359 -4.33 -7.24 -6.68
CA ARG A 359 -3.66 -7.18 -7.98
C ARG A 359 -4.04 -5.89 -8.66
N ARG A 360 -3.05 -5.15 -9.14
CA ARG A 360 -3.20 -4.02 -10.03
C ARG A 360 -2.60 -4.37 -11.38
N THR A 361 -3.38 -4.22 -12.42
CA THR A 361 -2.96 -4.35 -13.82
C THR A 361 -3.08 -2.99 -14.47
N THR A 362 -1.99 -2.48 -15.05
CA THR A 362 -1.96 -1.18 -15.72
C THR A 362 -1.45 -1.32 -17.14
N ARG A 363 -2.12 -0.67 -18.08
CA ARG A 363 -1.75 -0.63 -19.50
C ARG A 363 -1.72 0.82 -19.95
N TYR A 364 -0.64 1.18 -20.65
CA TYR A 364 -0.41 2.51 -21.21
C TYR A 364 -0.49 2.44 -22.73
N PHE A 365 -1.30 3.27 -23.35
CA PHE A 365 -1.60 3.20 -24.78
C PHE A 365 -1.97 4.55 -25.37
N ASP A 366 -2.08 4.65 -26.70
CA ASP A 366 -2.42 5.87 -27.42
C ASP A 366 -1.47 7.03 -27.12
N PHE A 367 -0.15 6.74 -27.13
CA PHE A 367 0.85 7.78 -26.96
C PHE A 367 0.87 8.73 -28.15
N ALA A 368 0.88 10.04 -27.86
CA ALA A 368 1.05 11.08 -28.86
C ALA A 368 1.87 12.24 -28.30
N PHE A 369 2.54 12.96 -29.21
CA PHE A 369 3.49 14.03 -28.88
C PHE A 369 3.10 15.37 -29.52
N ASP A 370 1.89 15.46 -30.02
CA ASP A 370 1.36 16.67 -30.65
C ASP A 370 1.11 17.78 -29.62
N PRO A 371 1.23 19.06 -30.04
CA PRO A 371 0.91 20.18 -29.18
C PRO A 371 -0.53 20.15 -28.67
N LEU A 372 -0.68 20.28 -27.36
CA LEU A 372 -1.97 20.24 -26.69
C LEU A 372 -2.54 21.66 -26.45
N PRO A 373 -3.87 21.84 -26.54
CA PRO A 373 -4.51 23.14 -26.29
C PRO A 373 -4.24 23.67 -24.87
N ASP A 374 -3.88 24.94 -24.76
CA ASP A 374 -3.63 25.61 -23.49
C ASP A 374 -4.78 25.52 -22.48
N LYS A 375 -6.01 25.39 -22.97
CA LYS A 375 -7.21 25.20 -22.12
C LYS A 375 -7.08 24.02 -21.16
N LEU A 376 -6.44 22.93 -21.57
CA LEU A 376 -6.28 21.72 -20.77
C LEU A 376 -5.41 21.98 -19.54
N PHE A 377 -4.34 22.77 -19.72
CA PHE A 377 -3.40 23.11 -18.66
C PHE A 377 -3.89 24.24 -17.74
N LYS A 378 -4.88 25.03 -18.18
CA LYS A 378 -5.48 26.10 -17.36
C LYS A 378 -6.46 25.58 -16.32
N LYS A 379 -6.96 24.35 -16.44
CA LYS A 379 -7.77 23.72 -15.40
C LYS A 379 -6.94 23.61 -14.12
N LYS A 380 -7.51 23.99 -13.00
CA LYS A 380 -6.82 23.95 -11.70
C LYS A 380 -6.84 22.51 -11.15
N GLY A 381 -5.71 22.11 -10.55
CA GLY A 381 -5.49 20.77 -10.01
C GLY A 381 -4.67 19.89 -10.95
N ASP A 382 -3.94 18.95 -10.39
CA ASP A 382 -3.12 17.99 -11.16
C ASP A 382 -3.95 16.77 -11.58
N GLU A 383 -4.98 16.42 -10.80
CA GLU A 383 -5.98 15.40 -11.12
C GLU A 383 -7.34 16.06 -11.38
N ILE A 384 -7.96 15.72 -12.51
CA ILE A 384 -9.25 16.27 -12.94
C ILE A 384 -10.16 15.09 -13.23
N LYS A 385 -11.31 15.03 -12.58
CA LYS A 385 -12.33 14.01 -12.84
C LYS A 385 -13.35 14.54 -13.83
N ASP A 386 -13.61 13.75 -14.90
CA ASP A 386 -14.72 14.04 -15.83
C ASP A 386 -16.06 13.89 -15.09
N VAL A 387 -17.01 14.76 -15.36
CA VAL A 387 -18.34 14.73 -14.75
C VAL A 387 -19.08 13.40 -15.00
N ASN A 388 -18.83 12.79 -16.18
CA ASN A 388 -19.46 11.54 -16.58
C ASN A 388 -18.57 10.31 -16.29
N ALA A 389 -17.46 10.45 -15.56
CA ALA A 389 -16.52 9.36 -15.35
C ALA A 389 -17.16 8.10 -14.74
N MET A 390 -18.15 8.25 -13.86
CA MET A 390 -18.86 7.14 -13.21
C MET A 390 -20.10 6.63 -14.00
N MET A 391 -20.45 7.30 -15.12
CA MET A 391 -21.65 6.98 -15.91
C MET A 391 -21.31 6.39 -17.28
N ARG A 392 -20.11 5.84 -17.45
CA ARG A 392 -19.68 5.25 -18.73
C ARG A 392 -20.43 3.95 -19.02
N ASP A 393 -20.86 3.81 -20.28
CA ASP A 393 -21.59 2.63 -20.75
C ASP A 393 -20.65 1.47 -21.15
N ASP A 394 -21.22 0.31 -21.42
CA ASP A 394 -20.47 -0.88 -21.83
C ASP A 394 -19.71 -0.67 -23.14
N LYS A 395 -20.21 0.22 -24.03
CA LYS A 395 -19.54 0.57 -25.28
C LYS A 395 -18.22 1.31 -25.02
N TYR A 396 -18.22 2.23 -24.04
CA TYR A 396 -17.00 2.91 -23.61
C TYR A 396 -16.00 1.90 -23.07
N TRP A 397 -16.42 1.02 -22.15
CA TRP A 397 -15.54 0.02 -21.57
C TRP A 397 -15.02 -0.98 -22.59
N SER A 398 -15.80 -1.39 -23.58
CA SER A 398 -15.33 -2.26 -24.66
C SER A 398 -14.26 -1.60 -25.56
N GLN A 399 -14.23 -0.28 -25.61
CA GLN A 399 -13.22 0.46 -26.38
C GLN A 399 -11.92 0.69 -25.61
N TYR A 400 -12.02 0.99 -24.30
CA TYR A 400 -10.88 1.42 -23.49
C TYR A 400 -10.29 0.34 -22.57
N ARG A 401 -11.03 -0.76 -22.36
CA ARG A 401 -10.52 -1.90 -21.60
C ARG A 401 -9.40 -2.57 -22.40
N GLN A 402 -8.21 -2.62 -21.80
CA GLN A 402 -7.01 -3.20 -22.41
C GLN A 402 -6.74 -4.64 -21.96
N GLU A 403 -7.51 -5.13 -20.98
CA GLU A 403 -7.39 -6.49 -20.46
C GLU A 403 -8.78 -7.04 -20.12
N ASP A 404 -9.07 -8.23 -20.61
CA ASP A 404 -10.35 -8.89 -20.35
C ASP A 404 -10.55 -9.17 -18.86
N LEU A 405 -11.80 -9.07 -18.42
CA LEU A 405 -12.17 -9.51 -17.10
C LEU A 405 -12.16 -11.03 -17.03
N THR A 406 -11.67 -11.59 -15.93
CA THR A 406 -11.74 -13.03 -15.68
C THR A 406 -13.20 -13.50 -15.55
N GLN A 407 -13.43 -14.80 -15.53
CA GLN A 407 -14.79 -15.33 -15.38
C GLN A 407 -15.41 -14.92 -14.03
N SER A 408 -14.64 -14.90 -12.95
CA SER A 408 -15.08 -14.47 -11.62
C SER A 408 -15.33 -12.96 -11.57
N GLU A 409 -14.47 -12.15 -12.22
CA GLU A 409 -14.64 -10.70 -12.32
C GLU A 409 -15.91 -10.33 -13.11
N ASN A 410 -16.20 -11.01 -14.21
CA ASN A 410 -17.44 -10.82 -14.98
C ASN A 410 -18.70 -11.18 -14.18
N ARG A 411 -18.60 -12.15 -13.27
CA ARG A 411 -19.71 -12.59 -12.41
C ARG A 411 -19.87 -11.78 -11.14
N MET A 412 -19.06 -10.76 -10.92
CA MET A 412 -18.99 -10.02 -9.66
C MET A 412 -20.35 -9.47 -9.22
N ARG A 413 -21.14 -8.89 -10.14
CA ARG A 413 -22.48 -8.37 -9.82
C ARG A 413 -23.41 -9.48 -9.33
N SER A 414 -23.46 -10.61 -10.05
CA SER A 414 -24.31 -11.75 -9.64
C SER A 414 -23.84 -12.37 -8.32
N PHE A 415 -22.53 -12.38 -8.06
CA PHE A 415 -21.96 -12.82 -6.79
C PHE A 415 -22.42 -11.94 -5.63
N VAL A 416 -22.39 -10.61 -5.78
CA VAL A 416 -22.90 -9.67 -4.77
C VAL A 416 -24.40 -9.86 -4.54
N ASP A 417 -25.18 -10.03 -5.61
CA ASP A 417 -26.61 -10.31 -5.51
C ASP A 417 -26.88 -11.60 -4.71
N ASP A 418 -26.09 -12.64 -4.94
CA ASP A 418 -26.24 -13.91 -4.22
C ASP A 418 -25.79 -13.80 -2.77
N LEU A 419 -24.76 -13.00 -2.46
CA LEU A 419 -24.35 -12.65 -1.10
C LEU A 419 -25.48 -11.98 -0.32
N THR A 420 -26.18 -11.02 -0.95
CA THR A 420 -27.28 -10.29 -0.28
C THR A 420 -28.48 -11.18 0.04
N LYS A 421 -28.68 -12.30 -0.69
CA LYS A 421 -29.74 -13.30 -0.45
C LYS A 421 -29.43 -14.23 0.73
N ILE A 422 -28.19 -14.29 1.21
CA ILE A 422 -27.82 -15.15 2.35
C ILE A 422 -28.58 -14.70 3.60
N LYS A 423 -29.31 -15.62 4.20
CA LYS A 423 -29.99 -15.36 5.48
C LYS A 423 -28.96 -15.03 6.57
N GLY A 424 -29.02 -13.81 7.07
CA GLY A 424 -28.06 -13.31 8.06
C GLY A 424 -26.91 -12.50 7.49
N PHE A 425 -26.71 -12.45 6.18
CA PHE A 425 -25.64 -11.65 5.54
C PHE A 425 -25.73 -10.17 5.95
N LYS A 426 -26.94 -9.61 6.02
CA LYS A 426 -27.15 -8.24 6.51
C LYS A 426 -26.61 -8.01 7.92
N TYR A 427 -26.61 -9.01 8.79
CA TYR A 427 -26.04 -8.87 10.14
C TYR A 427 -24.50 -8.91 10.10
N ILE A 428 -23.93 -9.75 9.21
CA ILE A 428 -22.47 -9.79 8.98
C ILE A 428 -22.01 -8.44 8.40
N MET A 429 -22.73 -7.94 7.39
CA MET A 429 -22.44 -6.60 6.81
C MET A 429 -22.63 -5.49 7.83
N PHE A 430 -23.65 -5.58 8.68
CA PHE A 430 -23.85 -4.64 9.77
C PHE A 430 -22.64 -4.60 10.72
N VAL A 431 -22.12 -5.77 11.14
CA VAL A 431 -20.94 -5.85 12.01
C VAL A 431 -19.68 -5.34 11.29
N LEU A 432 -19.48 -5.72 10.00
CA LEU A 432 -18.36 -5.26 9.20
C LEU A 432 -18.42 -3.75 8.97
N LYS A 433 -19.57 -3.20 8.60
CA LYS A 433 -19.78 -1.76 8.48
C LYS A 433 -19.53 -1.05 9.81
N ALA A 434 -20.08 -1.55 10.89
CA ALA A 434 -19.85 -1.00 12.22
C ALA A 434 -18.37 -0.98 12.61
N PHE A 435 -17.61 -2.00 12.20
CA PHE A 435 -16.18 -2.10 12.49
C PHE A 435 -15.34 -1.20 11.54
N ILE A 436 -15.65 -1.16 10.25
CA ILE A 436 -14.89 -0.41 9.24
C ILE A 436 -15.29 1.06 9.23
N GLU A 437 -16.59 1.34 9.12
CA GLU A 437 -17.14 2.70 9.04
C GLU A 437 -17.30 3.33 10.42
N ASN A 438 -17.25 2.51 11.46
CA ASN A 438 -17.38 2.90 12.85
C ASN A 438 -18.74 3.55 13.21
N PHE A 439 -19.70 3.52 12.28
CA PHE A 439 -21.07 3.97 12.44
C PHE A 439 -22.06 2.90 12.00
N VAL A 440 -23.23 2.91 12.61
CA VAL A 440 -24.33 1.99 12.34
C VAL A 440 -25.54 2.77 11.85
N GLU A 441 -25.98 2.42 10.66
CA GLU A 441 -27.21 2.94 10.07
C GLU A 441 -28.45 2.46 10.86
N THR A 442 -29.35 3.38 11.22
CA THR A 442 -30.58 3.01 11.96
C THR A 442 -31.66 2.42 11.05
N SER A 443 -31.59 2.68 9.76
CA SER A 443 -32.47 2.08 8.74
C SER A 443 -31.72 1.92 7.42
N THR A 444 -32.02 0.85 6.66
CA THR A 444 -31.46 0.59 5.33
C THR A 444 -32.61 0.48 4.33
N PRO A 445 -32.56 1.15 3.14
CA PRO A 445 -31.40 1.85 2.55
C PRO A 445 -31.23 3.32 2.99
N ASP A 446 -32.26 3.98 3.53
CA ASP A 446 -32.29 5.44 3.72
C ASP A 446 -32.15 5.82 5.21
N SER A 447 -30.96 5.59 5.79
CA SER A 447 -30.72 5.99 7.17
C SER A 447 -30.75 7.50 7.31
N LYS A 448 -31.57 7.99 8.25
CA LYS A 448 -31.66 9.41 8.61
C LYS A 448 -30.73 9.78 9.76
N VAL A 449 -30.39 8.80 10.57
CA VAL A 449 -29.53 8.95 11.75
C VAL A 449 -28.61 7.73 11.84
N ASP A 450 -27.31 7.95 11.99
CA ASP A 450 -26.32 6.91 12.23
C ASP A 450 -25.84 6.97 13.67
N ILE A 451 -25.71 5.81 14.30
CA ILE A 451 -25.20 5.65 15.67
C ILE A 451 -23.71 5.34 15.62
N GLY A 452 -22.92 6.10 16.34
CA GLY A 452 -21.45 5.93 16.38
C GLY A 452 -20.72 7.21 16.74
N PRO A 453 -19.39 7.17 16.81
CA PRO A 453 -18.48 6.03 16.53
C PRO A 453 -18.59 4.89 17.53
N ILE A 454 -18.70 3.66 17.05
CA ILE A 454 -18.93 2.46 17.89
C ILE A 454 -17.76 2.17 18.81
N ASN A 455 -16.51 2.32 18.31
CA ASN A 455 -15.27 2.08 19.05
C ASN A 455 -15.11 3.03 20.26
N THR A 456 -15.86 4.12 20.32
CA THR A 456 -15.81 5.10 21.42
C THR A 456 -16.95 4.93 22.42
N MET A 457 -17.90 4.01 22.18
CA MET A 457 -19.07 3.82 23.05
C MET A 457 -18.70 3.24 24.42
N ILE A 458 -17.71 2.34 24.42
CA ILE A 458 -17.17 1.75 25.66
C ILE A 458 -15.66 1.91 25.62
N THR A 459 -15.12 2.76 26.47
CA THR A 459 -13.70 3.06 26.55
C THR A 459 -13.25 3.13 28.00
N SER A 460 -11.93 3.13 28.22
CA SER A 460 -11.34 3.31 29.53
C SER A 460 -10.13 4.22 29.43
N ASN A 461 -9.98 5.15 30.38
CA ASN A 461 -8.78 5.97 30.51
C ASN A 461 -8.50 6.24 32.00
N TYR A 462 -7.35 6.85 32.29
CA TYR A 462 -6.89 7.11 33.65
C TYR A 462 -7.85 7.98 34.46
N ILE A 463 -8.52 8.95 33.84
CA ILE A 463 -9.42 9.91 34.49
C ILE A 463 -10.80 9.32 34.68
N ASP A 464 -11.41 8.83 33.58
CA ASP A 464 -12.80 8.34 33.59
C ASP A 464 -12.94 6.97 34.24
N GLY A 465 -11.86 6.17 34.32
CA GLY A 465 -11.98 4.74 34.53
C GLY A 465 -12.76 4.13 33.36
N LEU A 466 -13.81 3.37 33.65
CA LEU A 466 -14.78 2.95 32.64
C LEU A 466 -15.55 4.19 32.15
N ARG A 467 -15.68 4.34 30.85
CA ARG A 467 -16.45 5.40 30.21
C ARG A 467 -17.47 4.80 29.25
N LEU A 468 -18.71 5.16 29.41
CA LEU A 468 -19.79 4.87 28.49
C LEU A 468 -20.18 6.12 27.71
N ARG A 469 -20.34 5.99 26.40
CA ARG A 469 -20.70 7.08 25.50
C ARG A 469 -21.85 6.66 24.59
N ALA A 470 -22.87 7.52 24.47
CA ALA A 470 -23.90 7.45 23.45
C ALA A 470 -23.68 8.56 22.43
N SER A 471 -23.60 8.24 21.15
CA SER A 471 -23.30 9.20 20.09
C SER A 471 -24.06 8.90 18.81
N ALA A 472 -24.44 9.96 18.09
CA ALA A 472 -25.17 9.86 16.84
C ALA A 472 -24.86 11.05 15.92
N GLN A 473 -25.12 10.85 14.63
CA GLN A 473 -25.07 11.90 13.60
C GLN A 473 -26.27 11.78 12.65
N THR A 474 -26.71 12.89 12.09
CA THR A 474 -27.72 12.88 11.03
C THR A 474 -27.06 12.74 9.66
N THR A 475 -27.83 12.25 8.68
CA THR A 475 -27.42 12.09 7.29
C THR A 475 -28.18 13.04 6.37
N ALA A 476 -27.76 13.12 5.10
CA ALA A 476 -28.46 13.89 4.07
C ALA A 476 -29.89 13.39 3.79
N ASN A 477 -30.21 12.14 4.14
CA ASN A 477 -31.57 11.60 4.04
C ASN A 477 -32.55 12.26 5.03
N LEU A 478 -32.03 12.90 6.09
CA LEU A 478 -32.82 13.77 6.97
C LEU A 478 -32.90 15.19 6.40
N ASN A 479 -31.76 15.77 6.09
CA ASN A 479 -31.65 17.09 5.45
C ASN A 479 -30.29 17.18 4.68
N PRO A 480 -30.31 17.45 3.37
CA PRO A 480 -29.09 17.44 2.55
C PRO A 480 -28.14 18.62 2.80
N HIS A 481 -28.57 19.61 3.58
CA HIS A 481 -27.80 20.81 3.90
C HIS A 481 -27.48 20.98 5.38
N LEU A 482 -28.28 20.38 6.28
CA LEU A 482 -28.12 20.56 7.73
C LEU A 482 -27.79 19.25 8.41
N PHE A 483 -26.64 19.19 9.06
CA PHE A 483 -26.14 18.02 9.75
C PHE A 483 -25.97 18.30 11.23
N LEU A 484 -26.40 17.36 12.06
CA LEU A 484 -26.25 17.40 13.50
C LEU A 484 -25.41 16.19 13.93
N LYS A 485 -24.40 16.43 14.77
CA LYS A 485 -23.60 15.36 15.38
C LYS A 485 -23.48 15.64 16.86
N GLY A 486 -23.55 14.60 17.67
CA GLY A 486 -23.41 14.81 19.11
C GLY A 486 -23.15 13.53 19.89
N TYR A 487 -22.65 13.72 21.10
CA TYR A 487 -22.53 12.65 22.06
C TYR A 487 -22.72 13.11 23.50
N TYR A 488 -23.09 12.15 24.32
CA TYR A 488 -23.06 12.23 25.79
C TYR A 488 -22.26 11.05 26.32
N ALA A 489 -21.32 11.30 27.25
CA ALA A 489 -20.49 10.29 27.87
C ALA A 489 -20.42 10.48 29.39
N TYR A 490 -20.29 9.38 30.12
CA TYR A 490 -20.13 9.38 31.57
C TYR A 490 -18.92 8.57 31.99
N GLY A 491 -18.04 9.18 32.79
CA GLY A 491 -16.90 8.51 33.42
C GLY A 491 -17.27 8.02 34.81
N PHE A 492 -17.03 6.75 35.07
CA PHE A 492 -17.41 6.15 36.36
C PHE A 492 -16.44 6.46 37.50
N LYS A 493 -15.18 6.74 37.21
CA LYS A 493 -14.15 7.06 38.20
C LYS A 493 -14.22 8.52 38.61
N ASP A 494 -14.31 9.45 37.68
CA ASP A 494 -14.37 10.89 37.94
C ASP A 494 -15.81 11.41 38.17
N GLN A 495 -16.83 10.58 37.89
CA GLN A 495 -18.25 10.85 38.05
C GLN A 495 -18.71 12.12 37.32
N LYS A 496 -18.06 12.46 36.21
CA LYS A 496 -18.39 13.64 35.40
C LYS A 496 -19.04 13.24 34.08
N SER A 497 -20.00 14.08 33.67
CA SER A 497 -20.62 14.01 32.35
C SER A 497 -19.79 14.79 31.33
N LYS A 498 -19.57 14.21 30.16
CA LYS A 498 -18.91 14.81 29.01
C LYS A 498 -19.89 14.84 27.85
N TYR A 499 -19.83 15.85 27.05
CA TYR A 499 -20.77 16.01 25.93
C TYR A 499 -20.18 16.86 24.81
N MET A 500 -20.71 16.64 23.62
CA MET A 500 -20.42 17.47 22.44
C MET A 500 -21.69 17.60 21.60
N GLY A 501 -21.93 18.78 21.09
CA GLY A 501 -22.92 19.07 20.07
C GLY A 501 -22.27 19.82 18.92
N GLU A 502 -22.55 19.39 17.70
CA GLU A 502 -22.05 19.97 16.46
C GLU A 502 -23.21 20.18 15.51
N VAL A 503 -23.27 21.37 14.91
CA VAL A 503 -24.20 21.74 13.87
C VAL A 503 -23.38 22.17 12.66
N GLU A 504 -23.52 21.46 11.55
CA GLU A 504 -22.85 21.78 10.29
C GLU A 504 -23.89 22.12 9.23
N TYR A 505 -23.77 23.31 8.63
CA TYR A 505 -24.54 23.69 7.47
C TYR A 505 -23.67 23.60 6.21
N SER A 506 -24.07 22.73 5.28
CA SER A 506 -23.44 22.59 3.97
C SER A 506 -24.14 23.50 2.96
N PHE A 507 -23.38 24.38 2.31
CA PHE A 507 -23.89 25.24 1.24
C PHE A 507 -24.20 24.43 -0.04
N ASP A 508 -23.52 23.28 -0.22
CA ASP A 508 -23.77 22.36 -1.33
C ASP A 508 -24.61 21.17 -0.84
N LYS A 509 -25.52 20.72 -1.69
CA LYS A 509 -26.34 19.52 -1.42
C LYS A 509 -25.43 18.30 -1.31
N LYS A 510 -25.63 17.49 -0.28
CA LYS A 510 -24.90 16.24 -0.03
C LYS A 510 -25.79 15.04 -0.31
N GLU A 511 -25.16 13.90 -0.63
CA GLU A 511 -25.86 12.64 -0.88
C GLU A 511 -26.03 11.83 0.41
N TYR A 512 -25.02 11.79 1.27
CA TYR A 512 -25.10 11.06 2.54
C TYR A 512 -24.48 11.81 3.74
N LEU A 513 -23.20 12.26 3.67
CA LEU A 513 -22.49 12.88 4.78
C LEU A 513 -21.93 14.27 4.43
N PRO A 514 -21.77 15.16 5.44
CA PRO A 514 -21.27 16.51 5.20
C PRO A 514 -19.81 16.58 4.73
N ARG A 515 -19.04 15.49 4.90
CA ARG A 515 -17.64 15.39 4.49
C ARG A 515 -17.44 15.12 3.00
N GLU A 516 -18.49 14.78 2.27
CA GLU A 516 -18.42 14.53 0.83
C GLU A 516 -17.87 15.73 0.06
N PHE A 517 -17.08 15.40 -0.97
CA PHE A 517 -16.51 16.41 -1.88
C PHE A 517 -17.56 16.98 -2.86
N PRO A 518 -17.48 18.28 -3.20
CA PRO A 518 -16.63 19.32 -2.63
C PRO A 518 -17.18 19.81 -1.28
N LYS A 519 -16.29 20.03 -0.29
CA LYS A 519 -16.71 20.55 1.02
C LYS A 519 -16.90 22.07 0.97
N HIS A 520 -18.10 22.55 1.33
CA HIS A 520 -18.40 23.95 1.50
C HIS A 520 -19.39 24.10 2.66
N SER A 521 -18.86 24.35 3.85
CA SER A 521 -19.68 24.29 5.07
C SER A 521 -19.27 25.29 6.13
N LEU A 522 -20.24 25.61 7.01
CA LEU A 522 -20.06 26.34 8.24
C LEU A 522 -20.44 25.40 9.39
N THR A 523 -19.52 25.18 10.31
CA THR A 523 -19.69 24.27 11.44
C THR A 523 -19.60 25.04 12.76
N PHE A 524 -20.54 24.80 13.66
CA PHE A 524 -20.47 25.22 15.05
C PHE A 524 -20.38 23.99 15.94
N THR A 525 -19.36 23.94 16.83
CA THR A 525 -19.17 22.84 17.78
C THR A 525 -19.06 23.39 19.19
N TYR A 526 -19.79 22.78 20.13
CA TYR A 526 -19.60 23.00 21.55
C TYR A 526 -19.29 21.66 22.23
N GLN A 527 -18.19 21.62 23.02
CA GLN A 527 -17.71 20.39 23.63
C GLN A 527 -17.23 20.62 25.07
N TYR A 528 -17.51 19.65 25.93
CA TYR A 528 -16.88 19.48 27.23
C TYR A 528 -16.41 18.03 27.38
N ASP A 529 -15.10 17.82 27.45
CA ASP A 529 -14.52 16.48 27.53
C ASP A 529 -13.13 16.51 28.18
N ASN A 530 -12.60 15.33 28.56
CA ASN A 530 -11.20 15.19 28.90
C ASN A 530 -10.37 14.91 27.65
N MET A 531 -9.25 15.60 27.53
CA MET A 531 -8.37 15.50 26.37
C MET A 531 -6.90 15.48 26.80
N LEU A 532 -6.07 14.80 26.02
CA LEU A 532 -4.63 14.89 26.19
C LEU A 532 -4.12 16.24 25.73
N PRO A 533 -3.11 16.82 26.38
CA PRO A 533 -2.49 18.07 25.93
C PRO A 533 -1.96 17.99 24.49
N SER A 534 -1.48 16.80 24.07
CA SER A 534 -1.01 16.53 22.70
C SER A 534 -2.11 16.56 21.64
N ASP A 535 -3.34 16.22 22.02
CA ASP A 535 -4.47 16.16 21.07
C ASP A 535 -4.85 17.56 20.51
N LYS A 536 -4.36 18.64 21.12
CA LYS A 536 -4.53 20.00 20.62
C LYS A 536 -3.87 20.22 19.25
N PHE A 537 -2.76 19.55 19.00
CA PHE A 537 -1.90 19.77 17.82
C PHE A 537 -2.05 18.70 16.75
N ILE A 538 -2.74 17.61 17.07
CA ILE A 538 -2.92 16.49 16.14
C ILE A 538 -4.35 16.56 15.62
N ASN A 539 -4.51 16.89 14.34
CA ASN A 539 -5.76 16.67 13.60
C ASN A 539 -5.92 15.15 13.35
N THR A 540 -6.06 14.39 14.41
CA THR A 540 -6.46 12.99 14.29
C THR A 540 -7.96 12.95 14.13
N ASP A 541 -8.41 12.35 13.05
CA ASP A 541 -9.79 11.90 12.96
C ASP A 541 -9.97 10.83 14.04
N LYS A 542 -10.52 11.23 15.20
CA LYS A 542 -10.70 10.35 16.37
C LYS A 542 -11.64 9.17 16.07
N ASP A 543 -12.27 9.20 14.92
CA ASP A 543 -13.15 8.15 14.43
C ASP A 543 -12.35 6.98 13.80
N ASN A 544 -11.02 7.05 13.73
CA ASN A 544 -10.18 5.98 13.24
C ASN A 544 -9.94 4.92 14.33
N VAL A 545 -10.29 3.66 14.04
CA VAL A 545 -10.14 2.51 14.96
C VAL A 545 -8.71 2.37 15.50
N PHE A 546 -7.71 2.67 14.68
CA PHE A 546 -6.30 2.54 15.05
C PHE A 546 -5.83 3.60 16.05
N THR A 547 -6.43 4.79 16.07
CA THR A 547 -6.08 5.85 17.02
C THR A 547 -6.69 5.63 18.41
N SER A 548 -7.70 4.78 18.53
CA SER A 548 -8.35 4.42 19.80
C SER A 548 -7.66 3.27 20.55
N LEU A 549 -6.78 2.51 19.88
CA LEU A 549 -5.97 1.45 20.50
C LEU A 549 -4.70 2.04 21.12
N LYS A 550 -4.83 2.59 22.34
CA LYS A 550 -3.67 3.07 23.12
C LYS A 550 -3.11 1.95 23.96
N VAL A 551 -1.83 1.63 23.73
CA VAL A 551 -1.10 0.56 24.46
C VAL A 551 -0.49 1.07 25.76
N CYS A 552 -0.31 2.41 25.91
CA CYS A 552 0.26 3.01 27.13
C CYS A 552 -0.81 3.76 27.94
N THR A 553 -0.72 3.63 29.27
CA THR A 553 -1.50 4.43 30.21
C THR A 553 -0.94 5.84 30.26
N VAL A 554 -1.76 6.81 29.88
CA VAL A 554 -1.44 8.23 30.03
C VAL A 554 -2.23 8.76 31.21
N ASP A 555 -1.57 9.48 32.10
CA ASP A 555 -2.13 10.02 33.34
C ASP A 555 -2.33 11.54 33.33
N GLN A 556 -1.88 12.23 32.28
CA GLN A 556 -1.92 13.67 32.12
C GLN A 556 -3.02 14.10 31.16
N TYR A 557 -4.05 14.75 31.67
CA TYR A 557 -5.24 15.19 30.92
C TYR A 557 -5.63 16.63 31.25
N ASN A 558 -6.42 17.23 30.37
CA ASN A 558 -7.20 18.43 30.64
C ASN A 558 -8.69 18.11 30.52
N TYR A 559 -9.53 18.67 31.42
CA TYR A 559 -10.91 18.93 31.04
C TYR A 559 -10.91 20.15 30.14
N GLU A 560 -11.42 19.98 28.95
CA GLU A 560 -11.52 21.05 27.95
C GLU A 560 -12.99 21.41 27.72
N ARG A 561 -13.31 22.68 27.91
CA ARG A 561 -14.58 23.25 27.48
C ARG A 561 -14.31 24.19 26.32
N LYS A 562 -14.80 23.85 25.14
CA LYS A 562 -14.53 24.62 23.93
C LYS A 562 -15.77 24.93 23.11
N ALA A 563 -15.76 26.10 22.49
CA ALA A 563 -16.69 26.51 21.46
C ALA A 563 -15.87 26.83 20.19
N THR A 564 -16.29 26.30 19.06
CA THR A 564 -15.57 26.46 17.77
C THR A 564 -16.55 26.84 16.68
N ILE A 565 -16.20 27.85 15.89
CA ILE A 565 -16.85 28.19 14.63
C ILE A 565 -15.81 27.93 13.53
N LYS A 566 -16.16 27.10 12.56
CA LYS A 566 -15.26 26.69 11.48
C LYS A 566 -15.96 26.86 10.13
N TYR A 567 -15.34 27.61 9.23
CA TYR A 567 -15.73 27.68 7.83
C TYR A 567 -14.74 26.90 6.98
N GLU A 568 -15.24 26.00 6.13
CA GLU A 568 -14.44 25.20 5.22
C GLU A 568 -14.94 25.35 3.79
N ARG A 569 -14.03 25.57 2.86
CA ARG A 569 -14.33 25.59 1.43
C ARG A 569 -13.26 24.85 0.65
N GLU A 570 -13.70 23.79 0.00
CA GLU A 570 -12.88 22.98 -0.89
C GLU A 570 -13.24 23.27 -2.35
N ARG A 571 -12.23 23.41 -3.18
CA ARG A 571 -12.38 23.63 -4.62
C ARG A 571 -12.24 22.32 -5.38
N GLU A 572 -12.81 22.23 -6.57
CA GLU A 572 -12.75 21.05 -7.46
C GLU A 572 -11.32 20.57 -7.74
N PHE A 573 -10.33 21.41 -7.58
CA PHE A 573 -8.90 21.11 -7.78
C PHE A 573 -8.17 20.78 -6.46
N GLY A 574 -8.88 20.39 -5.40
CA GLY A 574 -8.31 19.95 -4.13
C GLY A 574 -7.81 21.06 -3.20
N PHE A 575 -7.91 22.35 -3.59
CA PHE A 575 -7.53 23.44 -2.70
C PHE A 575 -8.58 23.65 -1.62
N LYS A 576 -8.21 23.42 -0.37
CA LYS A 576 -9.08 23.57 0.80
C LYS A 576 -8.68 24.81 1.61
N THR A 577 -9.63 25.69 1.85
CA THR A 577 -9.50 26.83 2.75
C THR A 577 -10.27 26.55 4.03
N THR A 578 -9.60 26.67 5.17
CA THR A 578 -10.24 26.53 6.49
C THR A 578 -9.99 27.81 7.27
N ALA A 579 -11.05 28.43 7.77
CA ALA A 579 -11.00 29.51 8.73
C ALA A 579 -11.71 29.05 10.01
N MET A 580 -11.06 29.19 11.17
CA MET A 580 -11.58 28.69 12.43
C MET A 580 -11.34 29.71 13.55
N ILE A 581 -12.37 29.93 14.35
CA ILE A 581 -12.27 30.65 15.62
C ILE A 581 -12.63 29.67 16.73
N ARG A 582 -11.75 29.54 17.71
CA ARG A 582 -11.93 28.66 18.85
C ARG A 582 -11.70 29.40 20.16
N TYR A 583 -12.64 29.24 21.06
CA TYR A 583 -12.50 29.61 22.46
C TYR A 583 -12.43 28.33 23.29
N ALA A 584 -11.43 28.20 24.16
CA ALA A 584 -11.26 27.04 25.00
C ALA A 584 -10.86 27.42 26.43
N ASN A 585 -11.46 26.69 27.39
CA ASN A 585 -11.09 26.72 28.80
C ASN A 585 -10.50 25.35 29.16
N TYR A 586 -9.31 25.36 29.76
CA TYR A 586 -8.59 24.16 30.16
C TYR A 586 -8.51 24.09 31.68
N GLU A 587 -8.87 22.93 32.22
CA GLU A 587 -8.72 22.58 33.63
C GLU A 587 -7.81 21.35 33.72
N PRO A 588 -6.57 21.46 34.22
CA PRO A 588 -5.68 20.30 34.31
C PRO A 588 -6.23 19.26 35.25
N CYS A 589 -6.04 17.99 34.90
CA CYS A 589 -6.47 16.86 35.72
C CYS A 589 -5.52 15.66 35.58
N GLY A 590 -5.65 14.69 36.48
CA GLY A 590 -4.66 13.62 36.63
C GLY A 590 -3.34 14.14 37.18
N GLU A 591 -2.23 13.73 36.60
CA GLU A 591 -0.89 14.15 36.98
C GLU A 591 -0.39 15.34 36.15
N LEU A 592 -1.30 16.12 35.55
CA LEU A 592 -0.98 17.29 34.75
C LEU A 592 -1.10 18.57 35.57
N PHE A 593 -0.06 19.41 35.50
CA PHE A 593 0.01 20.70 36.18
C PHE A 593 0.53 21.74 35.21
N TYR A 594 -0.02 22.96 35.29
CA TYR A 594 0.47 24.13 34.56
C TYR A 594 1.03 25.16 35.53
N ARG A 595 2.08 25.81 35.10
CA ARG A 595 2.68 26.94 35.82
C ARG A 595 2.72 28.16 34.91
N THR A 596 2.29 29.30 35.42
CA THR A 596 2.55 30.59 34.77
C THR A 596 4.02 30.91 34.90
N MET A 597 4.71 31.05 33.77
CA MET A 597 6.08 31.59 33.76
C MET A 597 6.01 33.11 34.01
N ALA A 598 5.95 33.51 35.26
CA ALA A 598 6.16 34.88 35.66
C ALA A 598 7.63 35.03 36.08
N GLY A 599 8.48 35.52 35.15
CA GLY A 599 9.90 35.76 35.38
C GLY A 599 10.83 34.57 35.19
N GLU A 600 12.13 34.83 35.05
CA GLU A 600 13.20 33.86 34.78
C GLU A 600 13.56 32.91 35.94
N SER A 601 12.58 32.32 36.62
CA SER A 601 12.91 31.27 37.57
C SER A 601 13.28 30.01 36.79
N SER A 602 14.52 29.62 36.88
CA SER A 602 15.07 28.42 36.26
C SER A 602 14.30 27.16 36.68
N LEU A 603 14.26 26.15 35.83
CA LEU A 603 13.69 24.82 36.13
C LEU A 603 14.26 24.24 37.43
N GLN A 604 15.53 24.58 37.78
CA GLN A 604 16.20 24.18 39.02
C GLN A 604 15.57 24.81 40.27
N THR A 605 15.21 26.10 40.23
CA THR A 605 14.52 26.78 41.35
C THR A 605 13.13 26.17 41.55
N PHE A 606 12.44 25.83 40.47
CA PHE A 606 11.16 25.14 40.52
C PHE A 606 11.23 23.76 41.17
N ILE A 607 12.21 22.93 40.81
CA ILE A 607 12.40 21.60 41.39
C ILE A 607 12.77 21.71 42.89
N ALA A 608 13.61 22.69 43.26
CA ALA A 608 13.99 22.91 44.63
C ALA A 608 12.80 23.37 45.50
N GLU A 609 11.96 24.26 45.00
CA GLU A 609 10.73 24.68 45.70
C GLU A 609 9.74 23.53 45.89
N GLN A 610 9.63 22.62 44.91
CA GLN A 610 8.79 21.42 45.04
C GLN A 610 9.29 20.48 46.14
N GLN A 611 10.57 20.27 46.22
CA GLN A 611 11.17 19.39 47.23
C GLN A 611 11.06 19.96 48.64
N LEU A 612 11.05 21.28 48.78
CA LEU A 612 10.99 21.97 50.08
C LEU A 612 9.56 22.19 50.61
N SER A 613 8.55 22.32 49.73
CA SER A 613 7.22 22.77 50.18
C SER A 613 6.22 21.67 50.54
N GLY A 614 6.42 20.44 50.05
CA GLY A 614 5.47 19.35 50.28
C GLY A 614 4.02 19.67 49.84
N GLN A 615 3.83 20.79 49.14
CA GLN A 615 2.51 21.27 48.73
C GLN A 615 2.03 20.52 47.49
N LYS A 616 0.83 20.00 47.54
CA LYS A 616 0.11 19.52 46.38
C LYS A 616 -0.19 20.70 45.43
N TRP A 617 0.13 20.54 44.15
CA TRP A 617 -0.19 21.50 43.12
C TRP A 617 -1.71 21.69 43.01
N VAL A 618 -2.11 22.95 42.88
CA VAL A 618 -3.52 23.30 42.67
C VAL A 618 -3.82 23.32 41.18
N HIS A 619 -4.85 22.60 40.78
CA HIS A 619 -5.36 22.67 39.41
C HIS A 619 -6.13 23.99 39.22
N SER A 620 -5.56 24.91 38.43
CA SER A 620 -6.20 26.17 38.09
C SER A 620 -6.68 26.17 36.65
N PRO A 621 -7.93 26.45 36.36
CA PRO A 621 -8.45 26.58 35.01
C PRO A 621 -7.83 27.81 34.31
N PHE A 622 -7.60 27.72 33.00
CA PHE A 622 -7.15 28.84 32.17
C PHE A 622 -7.86 28.86 30.80
N ASN A 623 -7.87 30.02 30.17
CA ASN A 623 -8.56 30.25 28.91
C ASN A 623 -7.56 30.51 27.78
N THR A 624 -7.89 30.04 26.58
CA THR A 624 -7.19 30.36 25.33
C THR A 624 -8.15 30.84 24.25
N HIS A 625 -7.65 31.70 23.39
CA HIS A 625 -8.33 32.15 22.16
C HIS A 625 -7.42 31.80 20.99
N ASP A 626 -7.93 30.98 20.04
CA ASP A 626 -7.20 30.60 18.83
C ASP A 626 -8.02 31.05 17.60
N ILE A 627 -7.35 31.67 16.60
CA ILE A 627 -7.93 32.15 15.35
C ILE A 627 -7.32 31.39 14.18
#